data_4182a0d064b581cd3ed6ec021a30dae2
#
_entry.id   4182a0d064b581cd3ed6ec021a30dae2
#
_cell.length_a   1.000
_cell.length_b   1.000
_cell.length_c   1.000
_cell.angle_alpha   90.00
_cell.angle_beta   90.00
_cell.angle_gamma   90.00
#
_symmetry.space_group_name_H-M   'P 1'
#
loop_
_entity.id
_entity.type
_entity.pdbx_description
1 polymer ?
#
loop_
_entity_poly.entity_id
_entity_poly.type
_entity_poly.pdbx_seq_one_letter_code
_entity_poly.pdbx_strand_id
1 'polypeptide(L)'
;MIIDTSAFIEMIRKGEFIEGSLSVITVIEILRGVKPGKRKKVKKLIEESFEIIHIGNNVIAKYCELYDALKSKGEHIPDADLIIASTALARNETLLTKDIRHFDRLKDLGLKIKIYA
;
A
#
# COMPACT_ATOMS: atom_id res chain seq x y z
N MET A 1 9.55 -4.64 -2.85
CA MET A 1 8.35 -5.05 -2.09
C MET A 1 7.60 -3.81 -1.63
N ILE A 2 6.32 -3.80 -1.82
CA ILE A 2 5.44 -2.71 -1.37
C ILE A 2 4.88 -3.09 0.00
N ILE A 3 5.03 -2.21 0.98
CA ILE A 3 4.54 -2.44 2.35
C ILE A 3 3.22 -1.70 2.48
N ASP A 4 2.10 -2.41 2.73
CA ASP A 4 0.83 -1.73 2.91
C ASP A 4 0.75 -1.06 4.29
N THR A 5 -0.30 -0.28 4.48
CA THR A 5 -0.46 0.49 5.72
C THR A 5 -0.54 -0.40 6.95
N SER A 6 -1.27 -1.53 6.86
CA SER A 6 -1.42 -2.45 8.00
C SER A 6 -0.08 -3.08 8.41
N ALA A 7 0.71 -3.51 7.44
CA ALA A 7 2.02 -4.10 7.71
C ALA A 7 2.99 -3.03 8.24
N PHE A 8 2.93 -1.82 7.68
CA PHE A 8 3.78 -0.72 8.14
C PHE A 8 3.52 -0.35 9.60
N ILE A 9 2.26 -0.23 9.98
CA ILE A 9 1.87 0.07 11.37
C ILE A 9 2.38 -1.03 12.30
N GLU A 10 2.22 -2.30 11.94
CA GLU A 10 2.68 -3.41 12.76
C GLU A 10 4.20 -3.44 12.88
N MET A 11 4.90 -3.16 11.80
CA MET A 11 6.35 -3.04 11.79
C MET A 11 6.83 -2.00 12.81
N ILE A 12 6.21 -0.82 12.79
CA ILE A 12 6.53 0.25 13.74
C ILE A 12 6.22 -0.19 15.17
N ARG A 13 5.07 -0.81 15.38
CA ARG A 13 4.66 -1.29 16.71
C ARG A 13 5.63 -2.30 17.29
N LYS A 14 6.16 -3.20 16.46
CA LYS A 14 7.13 -4.21 16.88
C LYS A 14 8.56 -3.69 17.00
N GLY A 15 8.82 -2.47 16.51
CA GLY A 15 10.18 -1.95 16.42
C GLY A 15 11.05 -2.68 15.42
N GLU A 16 10.45 -3.32 14.42
CA GLU A 16 11.16 -4.00 13.35
C GLU A 16 11.38 -3.07 12.16
N PHE A 17 12.41 -3.32 11.38
CA PHE A 17 12.63 -2.64 10.11
C PHE A 17 12.59 -3.65 8.98
N ILE A 18 11.76 -3.38 7.97
CA ILE A 18 11.67 -4.19 6.76
C ILE A 18 11.98 -3.27 5.58
N GLU A 19 12.94 -3.67 4.77
CA GLU A 19 13.30 -2.91 3.58
C GLU A 19 12.18 -3.03 2.55
N GLY A 20 11.76 -1.89 1.98
CA GLY A 20 10.71 -1.86 0.99
C GLY A 20 10.31 -0.44 0.63
N SER A 21 9.21 -0.35 -0.12
CA SER A 21 8.67 0.92 -0.61
C SER A 21 7.27 1.13 -0.08
N LEU A 22 6.87 2.39 0.02
CA LEU A 22 5.55 2.80 0.48
C LEU A 22 4.84 3.57 -0.63
N SER A 23 3.57 3.28 -0.83
CA SER A 23 2.73 4.17 -1.63
C SER A 23 2.56 5.50 -0.91
N VAL A 24 2.46 6.59 -1.65
CA VAL A 24 2.16 7.90 -1.08
C VAL A 24 0.85 7.87 -0.27
N ILE A 25 -0.09 7.01 -0.63
CA ILE A 25 -1.34 6.81 0.14
C ILE A 25 -1.04 6.30 1.55
N THR A 26 -0.12 5.36 1.68
CA THR A 26 0.30 4.86 3.00
C THR A 26 0.89 6.00 3.83
N VAL A 27 1.72 6.84 3.25
CA VAL A 27 2.30 8.01 3.92
C VAL A 27 1.19 8.94 4.42
N ILE A 28 0.20 9.21 3.59
CA ILE A 28 -0.95 10.05 3.96
C ILE A 28 -1.70 9.44 5.15
N GLU A 29 -2.00 8.15 5.09
CA GLU A 29 -2.72 7.46 6.17
C GLU A 29 -1.95 7.49 7.49
N ILE A 30 -0.63 7.29 7.44
CA ILE A 30 0.21 7.36 8.62
C ILE A 30 0.25 8.77 9.21
N LEU A 31 0.50 9.77 8.36
CA LEU A 31 0.60 11.16 8.82
C LEU A 31 -0.72 11.70 9.34
N ARG A 32 -1.82 11.21 8.83
CA ARG A 32 -3.16 11.58 9.32
C ARG A 32 -3.31 11.24 10.80
N GLY A 33 -2.68 10.14 11.26
CA GLY A 33 -2.70 9.73 12.66
C GLY A 33 -1.62 10.38 13.53
N VAL A 34 -0.77 11.23 12.97
CA VAL A 34 0.30 11.94 13.70
C VAL A 34 -0.17 13.34 14.06
N LYS A 35 0.18 13.81 15.26
CA LYS A 35 -0.15 15.17 15.70
C LYS A 35 0.40 16.19 14.70
N PRO A 36 -0.35 17.26 14.35
CA PRO A 36 0.07 18.20 13.32
C PRO A 36 1.48 18.77 13.50
N GLY A 37 1.88 19.09 14.72
CA GLY A 37 3.21 19.63 14.99
C GLY A 37 4.36 18.66 14.78
N LYS A 38 4.07 17.36 14.64
CA LYS A 38 5.09 16.32 14.43
C LYS A 38 5.10 15.75 13.02
N ARG A 39 4.12 16.10 12.19
CA ARG A 39 3.97 15.51 10.85
C ARG A 39 5.18 15.72 9.97
N LYS A 40 5.73 16.92 9.96
CA LYS A 40 6.89 17.26 9.12
C LYS A 40 8.11 16.41 9.48
N LYS A 41 8.36 16.23 10.76
CA LYS A 41 9.47 15.41 11.25
C LYS A 41 9.27 13.93 10.90
N VAL A 42 8.08 13.40 11.13
CA VAL A 42 7.76 12.00 10.84
C VAL A 42 7.86 11.74 9.33
N LYS A 43 7.33 12.65 8.50
CA LYS A 43 7.43 12.54 7.04
C LYS A 43 8.88 12.45 6.60
N LYS A 44 9.75 13.29 7.14
CA LYS A 44 11.17 13.28 6.82
C LYS A 44 11.82 11.95 7.16
N LEU A 45 11.52 11.39 8.34
CA LEU A 45 12.03 10.09 8.75
C LEU A 45 11.59 8.97 7.81
N ILE A 46 10.33 8.98 7.38
CA ILE A 46 9.80 8.00 6.43
C ILE A 46 10.55 8.12 5.10
N GLU A 47 10.72 9.34 4.58
CA GLU A 47 11.41 9.58 3.31
C GLU A 47 12.87 9.15 3.34
N GLU A 48 13.53 9.24 4.49
CA GLU A 48 14.92 8.82 4.65
C GLU A 48 15.06 7.30 4.74
N SER A 49 14.00 6.61 5.14
CA SER A 49 14.04 5.16 5.40
C SER A 49 13.44 4.31 4.29
N PHE A 50 12.53 4.87 3.49
CA PHE A 50 11.77 4.12 2.48
C PHE A 50 11.67 4.90 1.19
N GLU A 51 11.63 4.18 0.07
CA GLU A 51 11.24 4.79 -1.20
C GLU A 51 9.75 5.08 -1.15
N ILE A 52 9.35 6.32 -1.49
CA ILE A 52 7.95 6.70 -1.59
C ILE A 52 7.55 6.67 -3.05
N ILE A 53 6.50 5.90 -3.35
CA ILE A 53 6.01 5.75 -4.71
C ILE A 53 4.79 6.62 -4.91
N HIS A 54 4.91 7.57 -5.83
CA HIS A 54 3.81 8.48 -6.17
C HIS A 54 2.84 7.83 -7.15
N ILE A 55 1.62 8.34 -7.22
CA ILE A 55 0.59 7.84 -8.11
C ILE A 55 0.83 8.46 -9.50
N GLY A 56 1.44 7.67 -10.37
CA GLY A 56 1.69 8.07 -11.76
C GLY A 56 0.73 7.39 -12.73
N ASN A 57 0.97 7.59 -14.02
CA ASN A 57 0.08 7.08 -15.08
C ASN A 57 -0.10 5.56 -15.02
N ASN A 58 0.97 4.81 -14.75
CA ASN A 58 0.90 3.35 -14.70
C ASN A 58 0.02 2.86 -13.55
N VAL A 59 0.09 3.53 -12.40
CA VAL A 59 -0.74 3.19 -11.24
C VAL A 59 -2.20 3.52 -11.53
N ILE A 60 -2.45 4.68 -12.12
CA ILE A 60 -3.82 5.11 -12.48
C ILE A 60 -4.45 4.11 -13.45
N ALA A 61 -3.73 3.73 -14.50
CA ALA A 61 -4.22 2.76 -15.48
C ALA A 61 -4.53 1.41 -14.82
N LYS A 62 -3.65 0.93 -13.96
CA LYS A 62 -3.85 -0.34 -13.25
C LYS A 62 -5.04 -0.25 -12.29
N TYR A 63 -5.19 0.88 -11.59
CA TYR A 63 -6.35 1.10 -10.72
C TYR A 63 -7.65 0.94 -11.50
N CYS A 64 -7.76 1.56 -12.67
CA CYS A 64 -8.98 1.48 -13.48
C CYS A 64 -9.26 0.06 -13.94
N GLU A 65 -8.22 -0.70 -14.35
CA GLU A 65 -8.37 -2.11 -14.71
C GLU A 65 -8.92 -2.95 -13.54
N LEU A 66 -8.34 -2.78 -12.36
CA LEU A 66 -8.77 -3.51 -11.17
C LEU A 66 -10.18 -3.11 -10.73
N TYR A 67 -10.47 -1.82 -10.78
CA TYR A 67 -11.80 -1.31 -10.46
C TYR A 67 -12.86 -1.95 -11.36
N ASP A 68 -12.62 -1.98 -12.66
CA ASP A 68 -13.56 -2.57 -13.62
C ASP A 68 -13.74 -4.07 -13.38
N ALA A 69 -12.64 -4.79 -13.13
CA ALA A 69 -12.68 -6.22 -12.85
C ALA A 69 -13.48 -6.55 -11.59
N LEU A 70 -13.28 -5.76 -10.53
CA LEU A 70 -14.03 -5.93 -9.27
C LEU A 70 -15.50 -5.60 -9.45
N LYS A 71 -15.79 -4.51 -10.13
CA LYS A 71 -17.17 -4.08 -10.39
C LYS A 71 -17.95 -5.13 -11.16
N SER A 72 -17.33 -5.77 -12.15
CA SER A 72 -17.97 -6.80 -12.95
C SER A 72 -18.34 -8.04 -12.11
N LYS A 73 -17.65 -8.26 -10.99
CA LYS A 73 -17.95 -9.35 -10.04
C LYS A 73 -18.83 -8.90 -8.89
N GLY A 74 -19.26 -7.64 -8.86
CA GLY A 74 -20.02 -7.09 -7.74
C GLY A 74 -19.19 -6.94 -6.47
N GLU A 75 -17.86 -6.84 -6.58
CA GLU A 75 -16.96 -6.74 -5.45
C GLU A 75 -16.43 -5.33 -5.27
N HIS A 76 -16.05 -5.00 -4.04
CA HIS A 76 -15.52 -3.68 -3.69
C HIS A 76 -14.32 -3.79 -2.76
N ILE A 77 -13.30 -2.98 -3.04
CA ILE A 77 -12.14 -2.78 -2.16
C ILE A 77 -12.03 -1.28 -1.91
N PRO A 78 -11.76 -0.83 -0.67
CA PRO A 78 -11.58 0.60 -0.39
C PRO A 78 -10.51 1.21 -1.29
N ASP A 79 -10.71 2.45 -1.70
CA ASP A 79 -9.83 3.13 -2.66
C ASP A 79 -8.36 3.13 -2.25
N ALA A 80 -8.06 3.39 -0.97
CA ALA A 80 -6.68 3.40 -0.51
C ALA A 80 -6.01 2.04 -0.73
N ASP A 81 -6.68 0.95 -0.36
CA ASP A 81 -6.15 -0.41 -0.57
C ASP A 81 -6.01 -0.74 -2.06
N LEU A 82 -6.98 -0.30 -2.86
CA LEU A 82 -6.93 -0.54 -4.30
C LEU A 82 -5.78 0.21 -4.96
N ILE A 83 -5.48 1.43 -4.52
CA ILE A 83 -4.33 2.19 -5.01
C ILE A 83 -3.01 1.50 -4.62
N ILE A 84 -2.92 0.99 -3.39
CA ILE A 84 -1.73 0.25 -2.93
C ILE A 84 -1.52 -1.01 -3.78
N ALA A 85 -2.57 -1.78 -4.00
CA ALA A 85 -2.51 -2.98 -4.84
C ALA A 85 -2.14 -2.63 -6.29
N SER A 86 -2.71 -1.55 -6.81
CA SER A 86 -2.39 -1.06 -8.16
C SER A 86 -0.92 -0.68 -8.30
N THR A 87 -0.36 -0.08 -7.25
CA THR A 87 1.07 0.27 -7.20
C THR A 87 1.94 -0.99 -7.27
N ALA A 88 1.61 -2.01 -6.49
CA ALA A 88 2.34 -3.27 -6.49
C ALA A 88 2.28 -3.94 -7.87
N LEU A 89 1.10 -4.00 -8.48
CA LEU A 89 0.92 -4.59 -9.81
C LEU A 89 1.64 -3.78 -10.90
N ALA A 90 1.54 -2.47 -10.87
CA ALA A 90 2.19 -1.60 -11.86
C ALA A 90 3.71 -1.74 -11.83
N ARG A 91 4.27 -2.00 -10.65
CA ARG A 91 5.70 -2.17 -10.45
C ARG A 91 6.16 -3.63 -10.48
N ASN A 92 5.22 -4.55 -10.63
CA ASN A 92 5.49 -5.99 -10.58
C ASN A 92 6.23 -6.38 -9.30
N GLU A 93 5.80 -5.85 -8.17
CA GLU A 93 6.39 -6.12 -6.86
C GLU A 93 5.41 -6.85 -5.95
N THR A 94 5.94 -7.57 -4.98
CA THR A 94 5.12 -8.25 -3.97
C THR A 94 4.56 -7.24 -2.98
N LEU A 95 3.31 -7.43 -2.59
CA LEU A 95 2.65 -6.64 -1.54
C LEU A 95 2.79 -7.35 -0.21
N LEU A 96 3.36 -6.66 0.78
CA LEU A 96 3.42 -7.14 2.17
C LEU A 96 2.25 -6.55 2.94
N THR A 97 1.41 -7.41 3.52
CA THR A 97 0.21 -6.99 4.24
C THR A 97 -0.07 -7.87 5.45
N LYS A 98 -0.78 -7.35 6.43
CA LYS A 98 -1.39 -8.12 7.51
C LYS A 98 -2.82 -8.53 7.17
N ASP A 99 -3.47 -7.81 6.26
CA ASP A 99 -4.87 -8.01 5.93
C ASP A 99 -5.01 -8.62 4.54
N ILE A 100 -5.12 -9.96 4.52
CA ILE A 100 -5.29 -10.70 3.27
C ILE A 100 -6.68 -10.51 2.67
N ARG A 101 -7.69 -10.20 3.48
CA ARG A 101 -9.11 -10.20 3.07
C ARG A 101 -9.39 -9.28 1.88
N HIS A 102 -8.81 -8.08 1.89
CA HIS A 102 -9.03 -7.13 0.79
C HIS A 102 -8.27 -7.52 -0.47
N PHE A 103 -7.11 -8.16 -0.33
CA PHE A 103 -6.18 -8.38 -1.44
C PHE A 103 -6.25 -9.78 -2.04
N ASP A 104 -6.79 -10.76 -1.32
CA ASP A 104 -6.82 -12.16 -1.77
C ASP A 104 -7.51 -12.32 -3.12
N ARG A 105 -8.60 -11.63 -3.32
CA ARG A 105 -9.36 -11.65 -4.58
C ARG A 105 -8.58 -11.07 -5.77
N LEU A 106 -7.50 -10.34 -5.51
CA LEU A 106 -6.65 -9.76 -6.55
C LEU A 106 -5.52 -10.69 -7.00
N LYS A 107 -5.35 -11.83 -6.32
CA LYS A 107 -4.36 -12.83 -6.73
C LYS A 107 -4.63 -13.33 -8.14
N ASP A 108 -5.90 -13.53 -8.48
CA ASP A 108 -6.31 -13.98 -9.81
C ASP A 108 -5.99 -12.96 -10.90
N LEU A 109 -5.78 -11.71 -10.51
CA LEU A 109 -5.42 -10.63 -11.41
C LEU A 109 -3.91 -10.34 -11.41
N GLY A 110 -3.13 -11.22 -10.77
CA GLY A 110 -1.68 -11.18 -10.81
C GLY A 110 -0.99 -10.60 -9.57
N LEU A 111 -1.74 -10.20 -8.55
CA LEU A 111 -1.14 -9.65 -7.34
C LEU A 111 -0.39 -10.73 -6.55
N LYS A 112 0.87 -10.47 -6.26
CA LYS A 112 1.70 -11.32 -5.40
C LYS A 112 1.62 -10.78 -3.99
N ILE A 113 1.25 -11.63 -3.03
CA ILE A 113 1.01 -11.23 -1.64
C ILE A 113 1.94 -12.02 -0.73
N LYS A 114 2.52 -11.31 0.23
CA LYS A 114 3.24 -11.89 1.37
C LYS A 114 2.57 -11.43 2.65
N ILE A 115 2.27 -12.35 3.53
CA ILE A 115 1.63 -12.01 4.81
C ILE A 115 2.69 -11.64 5.83
N TYR A 116 2.49 -10.51 6.50
CA TYR A 116 3.33 -10.10 7.61
C TYR A 116 2.77 -10.71 8.90
N ALA A 117 3.51 -11.63 9.44
CA ALA A 117 3.08 -12.35 10.65
C ALA A 117 3.41 -11.61 11.94
#